data_f2a984a9b49f0659ea061e0a52017e57
#
_entry.id   f2a984a9b49f0659ea061e0a52017e57
#
_cell.length_a   1.000
_cell.length_b   1.000
_cell.length_c   1.000
_cell.angle_alpha   90.00
_cell.angle_beta   90.00
_cell.angle_gamma   90.00
#
_symmetry.space_group_name_H-M   'P 1'
#
loop_
_entity.id
_entity.type
_entity.pdbx_description
1 polymer ?
#
loop_
_entity_poly.entity_id
_entity_poly.type
_entity_poly.pdbx_seq_one_letter_code
_entity_poly.pdbx_strand_id
1 'polypeptide(L)'
;MVFPGAMLGCRAGLRAATLCKDKDAVNAPYVLYGSYASYYTAKTRSYLRKKGIAFIERLPSHPRFRSYVRPASGSHRIPQLETPDGQVFQDSTVIFDAVEQLCPEPAALPQTPRQRLIAHLLELFASEGLVHLAWRYRWFFEENLHFVKMDFGRSFRPQGDDAELLHYGQVIADRMLSRGGVIAPDADLLAAMEQSYVHLLKVLDAHFRVCPYIMGGRPSAADFAFMGALHAHMGRDPVPLRVMQNNAPRVFRWVEHMNTPDLRSPEFSDTPLVFPNDDAIPETLLPVLALLISDQGERIILEALAYEQWVEEINPDPDEPLGDQQDQPILPKVKVDRNGVSVSTSASLQTIWLLQRSLGYYATLGDADREACEDLFAQFGGAELLTLRLSRQTVRRNNRFHIAAP
;
A
#
# COMPACT_ATOMS: atom_id res chain seq x y z
N MET A 1 -27.66 -11.06 -0.35
CA MET A 1 -28.00 -10.51 0.97
C MET A 1 -27.38 -9.14 1.09
N VAL A 2 -28.23 -8.12 1.20
CA VAL A 2 -27.79 -6.71 1.31
C VAL A 2 -27.19 -6.52 2.68
N PHE A 3 -25.97 -6.04 2.77
CA PHE A 3 -25.34 -5.66 4.04
C PHE A 3 -26.12 -4.50 4.66
N PRO A 4 -26.49 -4.53 5.94
CA PRO A 4 -27.03 -3.38 6.62
C PRO A 4 -25.89 -2.39 6.87
N GLY A 5 -25.71 -1.42 5.97
CA GLY A 5 -25.00 -0.20 6.28
C GLY A 5 -25.78 0.52 7.37
N ALA A 6 -25.13 0.74 8.51
CA ALA A 6 -25.67 1.61 9.55
C ALA A 6 -26.02 2.96 8.92
N MET A 7 -27.30 3.25 8.83
CA MET A 7 -27.80 4.58 8.49
C MET A 7 -27.41 5.55 9.59
N LEU A 8 -26.25 6.18 9.46
CA LEU A 8 -25.97 7.46 10.10
C LEU A 8 -26.60 8.54 9.23
N GLY A 9 -27.62 9.16 9.80
CA GLY A 9 -28.61 9.96 9.16
C GLY A 9 -28.09 11.10 8.28
N CYS A 10 -28.94 11.55 7.40
CA CYS A 10 -28.89 12.60 6.37
C CYS A 10 -28.26 13.97 6.74
N ARG A 11 -27.75 14.16 7.94
CA ARG A 11 -27.02 15.37 8.36
C ARG A 11 -25.50 15.31 8.11
N ALA A 12 -24.92 14.12 7.86
CA ALA A 12 -23.52 13.97 7.55
C ALA A 12 -23.17 14.36 6.12
N GLY A 13 -24.06 14.11 5.16
CA GLY A 13 -23.81 14.37 3.73
C GLY A 13 -23.65 15.86 3.37
N LEU A 14 -24.37 16.77 4.06
CA LEU A 14 -24.23 18.21 3.82
C LEU A 14 -22.92 18.77 4.42
N ARG A 15 -22.43 18.23 5.55
CA ARG A 15 -21.16 18.65 6.13
C ARG A 15 -19.93 18.13 5.38
N ALA A 16 -19.99 16.92 4.80
CA ALA A 16 -18.90 16.34 4.02
C ALA A 16 -18.61 17.15 2.75
N ALA A 17 -19.67 17.60 2.02
CA ALA A 17 -19.51 18.42 0.82
C ALA A 17 -18.88 19.79 1.09
N THR A 18 -19.06 20.34 2.30
CA THR A 18 -18.48 21.62 2.72
C THR A 18 -16.99 21.48 3.06
N LEU A 19 -16.57 20.36 3.65
CA LEU A 19 -15.17 20.11 4.04
C LEU A 19 -14.19 20.03 2.86
N CYS A 20 -14.67 19.65 1.66
CA CYS A 20 -13.82 19.55 0.45
C CYS A 20 -13.87 20.79 -0.46
N LYS A 21 -14.87 21.65 -0.35
CA LYS A 21 -15.09 22.76 -1.30
C LYS A 21 -14.68 24.15 -0.79
N ASP A 22 -14.62 24.36 0.52
CA ASP A 22 -14.24 25.67 1.06
C ASP A 22 -12.71 25.75 1.22
N LYS A 23 -12.06 26.26 0.17
CA LYS A 23 -10.64 26.66 0.25
C LYS A 23 -10.39 27.83 1.22
N ASP A 24 -11.44 28.52 1.65
CA ASP A 24 -11.39 29.73 2.48
C ASP A 24 -12.02 29.60 3.87
N ALA A 25 -12.55 28.43 4.23
CA ALA A 25 -13.03 28.20 5.59
C ALA A 25 -11.82 28.05 6.53
N VAL A 26 -11.82 28.82 7.61
CA VAL A 26 -10.84 28.77 8.72
C VAL A 26 -11.02 27.44 9.49
N ASN A 27 -10.92 26.33 8.79
CA ASN A 27 -10.95 25.01 9.40
C ASN A 27 -9.51 24.51 9.56
N ALA A 28 -9.22 23.91 10.71
CA ALA A 28 -7.93 23.28 10.96
C ALA A 28 -7.61 22.31 9.80
N PRO A 29 -6.37 22.29 9.28
CA PRO A 29 -6.02 21.36 8.22
C PRO A 29 -6.05 19.92 8.70
N TYR A 30 -6.21 18.97 7.80
CA TYR A 30 -5.89 17.57 8.09
C TYR A 30 -4.46 17.46 8.60
N VAL A 31 -4.19 16.52 9.49
CA VAL A 31 -2.84 16.28 10.02
C VAL A 31 -2.46 14.83 9.75
N LEU A 32 -1.46 14.64 8.87
CA LEU A 32 -0.86 13.34 8.61
C LEU A 32 0.28 13.10 9.60
N TYR A 33 0.16 12.08 10.42
CA TYR A 33 1.26 11.60 11.27
C TYR A 33 2.00 10.48 10.57
N GLY A 34 3.25 10.74 10.23
CA GLY A 34 4.04 9.83 9.43
C GLY A 34 5.52 10.18 9.40
N SER A 35 6.28 9.51 8.56
CA SER A 35 7.68 9.85 8.28
C SER A 35 8.04 9.57 6.83
N TYR A 36 9.08 10.21 6.32
CA TYR A 36 9.56 9.98 4.96
C TYR A 36 10.13 8.57 4.76
N ALA A 37 10.68 7.96 5.81
CA ALA A 37 11.19 6.59 5.79
C ALA A 37 10.08 5.53 5.75
N SER A 38 8.82 5.91 6.04
CA SER A 38 7.71 4.97 6.14
C SER A 38 7.09 4.66 4.79
N TYR A 39 7.07 3.36 4.45
CA TYR A 39 6.45 2.80 3.25
C TYR A 39 4.99 3.26 3.09
N TYR A 40 4.17 2.99 4.08
CA TYR A 40 2.74 3.28 4.05
C TYR A 40 2.41 4.78 4.21
N THR A 41 3.31 5.56 4.84
CA THR A 41 3.14 7.01 4.86
C THR A 41 3.35 7.62 3.47
N ALA A 42 4.27 7.08 2.66
CA ALA A 42 4.47 7.55 1.29
C ALA A 42 3.22 7.33 0.41
N LYS A 43 2.57 6.16 0.54
CA LYS A 43 1.27 5.87 -0.09
C LYS A 43 0.24 6.95 0.26
N THR A 44 0.03 7.19 1.56
CA THR A 44 -0.96 8.15 2.05
C THR A 44 -0.62 9.59 1.67
N ARG A 45 0.64 10.00 1.80
CA ARG A 45 1.10 11.35 1.45
C ARG A 45 0.85 11.67 -0.02
N SER A 46 1.23 10.74 -0.92
CA SER A 46 1.02 10.87 -2.35
C SER A 46 -0.49 10.97 -2.67
N TYR A 47 -1.29 10.11 -2.04
CA TYR A 47 -2.74 10.13 -2.20
C TYR A 47 -3.36 11.48 -1.79
N LEU A 48 -3.07 11.98 -0.58
CA LEU A 48 -3.63 13.25 -0.10
C LEU A 48 -3.23 14.42 -1.00
N ARG A 49 -1.98 14.44 -1.50
CA ARG A 49 -1.50 15.46 -2.45
C ARG A 49 -2.29 15.43 -3.75
N LYS A 50 -2.39 14.27 -4.41
CA LYS A 50 -3.10 14.09 -5.67
C LYS A 50 -4.61 14.29 -5.53
N LYS A 51 -5.18 13.98 -4.38
CA LYS A 51 -6.58 14.25 -4.04
C LYS A 51 -6.87 15.73 -3.82
N GLY A 52 -5.82 16.55 -3.65
CA GLY A 52 -5.95 17.98 -3.37
C GLY A 52 -6.38 18.30 -1.94
N ILE A 53 -6.20 17.35 -1.00
CA ILE A 53 -6.47 17.56 0.42
C ILE A 53 -5.36 18.42 1.03
N ALA A 54 -5.73 19.54 1.60
CA ALA A 54 -4.79 20.38 2.36
C ALA A 54 -4.46 19.70 3.70
N PHE A 55 -3.19 19.41 3.94
CA PHE A 55 -2.74 18.79 5.18
C PHE A 55 -1.38 19.30 5.61
N ILE A 56 -1.11 19.18 6.90
CA ILE A 56 0.24 19.32 7.47
C ILE A 56 0.74 17.93 7.87
N GLU A 57 2.04 17.68 7.73
CA GLU A 57 2.65 16.43 8.17
C GLU A 57 3.40 16.63 9.49
N ARG A 58 3.21 15.72 10.44
CA ARG A 58 3.88 15.67 11.73
C ARG A 58 4.56 14.33 11.94
N LEU A 59 5.73 14.38 12.55
CA LEU A 59 6.45 13.16 12.90
C LEU A 59 5.80 12.44 14.09
N PRO A 60 6.03 11.11 14.26
CA PRO A 60 5.56 10.36 15.42
C PRO A 60 6.12 10.87 16.76
N SER A 61 7.22 11.63 16.74
CA SER A 61 7.80 12.29 17.90
C SER A 61 7.02 13.53 18.37
N HIS A 62 6.09 14.05 17.55
CA HIS A 62 5.28 15.21 17.91
C HIS A 62 4.44 14.92 19.18
N PRO A 63 4.39 15.84 20.18
CA PRO A 63 3.70 15.60 21.47
C PRO A 63 2.25 15.15 21.29
N ARG A 64 1.48 15.77 20.37
CA ARG A 64 0.09 15.43 20.10
C ARG A 64 -0.10 13.99 19.61
N PHE A 65 0.89 13.39 18.92
CA PHE A 65 0.83 11.99 18.53
C PHE A 65 0.71 11.06 19.74
N ARG A 66 1.48 11.34 20.81
CA ARG A 66 1.45 10.56 22.06
C ARG A 66 0.22 10.86 22.90
N SER A 67 -0.13 12.16 23.05
CA SER A 67 -1.17 12.58 23.98
C SER A 67 -2.60 12.42 23.47
N TYR A 68 -2.80 12.42 22.16
CA TYR A 68 -4.13 12.35 21.56
C TYR A 68 -4.27 11.26 20.50
N VAL A 69 -3.42 11.26 19.46
CA VAL A 69 -3.63 10.43 18.26
C VAL A 69 -3.52 8.94 18.58
N ARG A 70 -2.48 8.54 19.32
CA ARG A 70 -2.31 7.13 19.74
C ARG A 70 -3.44 6.64 20.67
N PRO A 71 -3.87 7.36 21.69
CA PRO A 71 -5.05 6.97 22.47
C PRO A 71 -6.32 6.86 21.64
N ALA A 72 -6.57 7.83 20.75
CA ALA A 72 -7.76 7.84 19.90
C ALA A 72 -7.82 6.66 18.92
N SER A 73 -6.67 6.29 18.35
CA SER A 73 -6.57 5.16 17.41
C SER A 73 -6.32 3.80 18.08
N GLY A 74 -5.85 3.78 19.32
CA GLY A 74 -5.36 2.56 19.97
C GLY A 74 -4.09 1.97 19.33
N SER A 75 -3.38 2.73 18.46
CA SER A 75 -2.25 2.23 17.68
C SER A 75 -1.06 3.19 17.71
N HIS A 76 0.15 2.63 17.73
CA HIS A 76 1.40 3.38 17.56
C HIS A 76 1.88 3.40 16.11
N ARG A 77 1.24 2.65 15.21
CA ARG A 77 1.63 2.49 13.81
C ARG A 77 1.28 3.75 12.99
N ILE A 78 2.10 4.04 12.02
CA ILE A 78 1.90 5.12 11.04
C ILE A 78 1.68 4.52 9.64
N PRO A 79 0.95 5.24 8.75
CA PRO A 79 0.38 6.57 8.88
C PRO A 79 -0.87 6.62 9.77
N GLN A 80 -1.13 7.82 10.33
CA GLN A 80 -2.42 8.16 10.94
C GLN A 80 -2.85 9.53 10.44
N LEU A 81 -4.13 9.68 10.13
CA LEU A 81 -4.72 10.93 9.66
C LEU A 81 -5.71 11.45 10.70
N GLU A 82 -5.45 12.64 11.20
CA GLU A 82 -6.41 13.40 12.02
C GLU A 82 -7.16 14.37 11.12
N THR A 83 -8.47 14.30 11.14
CA THR A 83 -9.36 15.20 10.40
C THR A 83 -9.53 16.55 11.11
N PRO A 84 -10.03 17.60 10.45
CA PRO A 84 -10.30 18.90 11.07
C PRO A 84 -11.24 18.84 12.28
N ASP A 85 -12.16 17.89 12.31
CA ASP A 85 -13.12 17.66 13.42
C ASP A 85 -12.57 16.70 14.51
N GLY A 86 -11.30 16.27 14.38
CA GLY A 86 -10.59 15.49 15.39
C GLY A 86 -10.77 13.97 15.27
N GLN A 87 -11.43 13.44 14.24
CA GLN A 87 -11.43 12.00 14.02
C GLN A 87 -10.02 11.52 13.66
N VAL A 88 -9.67 10.30 14.04
CA VAL A 88 -8.36 9.70 13.74
C VAL A 88 -8.55 8.39 12.99
N PHE A 89 -7.99 8.33 11.80
CA PHE A 89 -7.92 7.10 10.98
C PHE A 89 -6.50 6.55 10.99
N GLN A 90 -6.35 5.25 11.17
CA GLN A 90 -5.06 4.54 11.14
C GLN A 90 -5.09 3.48 10.05
N ASP A 91 -3.96 3.28 9.38
CA ASP A 91 -3.70 2.49 8.20
C ASP A 91 -3.95 3.23 6.88
N SER A 92 -3.04 3.00 5.93
CA SER A 92 -3.05 3.71 4.64
C SER A 92 -4.28 3.42 3.79
N THR A 93 -4.78 2.18 3.82
CA THR A 93 -5.98 1.78 3.06
C THR A 93 -7.26 2.24 3.76
N VAL A 94 -7.30 2.21 5.11
CA VAL A 94 -8.42 2.77 5.88
C VAL A 94 -8.53 4.29 5.67
N ILE A 95 -7.39 4.99 5.66
CA ILE A 95 -7.34 6.44 5.37
C ILE A 95 -7.85 6.71 3.96
N PHE A 96 -7.39 5.91 2.98
CA PHE A 96 -7.85 6.02 1.60
C PHE A 96 -9.38 5.88 1.50
N ASP A 97 -9.95 4.81 2.07
CA ASP A 97 -11.39 4.55 2.04
C ASP A 97 -12.19 5.66 2.73
N ALA A 98 -11.73 6.12 3.89
CA ALA A 98 -12.38 7.21 4.62
C ALA A 98 -12.39 8.53 3.83
N VAL A 99 -11.26 8.88 3.23
CA VAL A 99 -11.17 10.11 2.41
C VAL A 99 -11.95 9.99 1.11
N GLU A 100 -12.00 8.82 0.44
CA GLU A 100 -12.86 8.62 -0.73
C GLU A 100 -14.36 8.77 -0.38
N GLN A 101 -14.77 8.38 0.83
CA GLN A 101 -16.14 8.59 1.31
C GLN A 101 -16.42 10.06 1.65
N LEU A 102 -15.48 10.75 2.31
CA LEU A 102 -15.62 12.14 2.71
C LEU A 102 -15.50 13.11 1.52
N CYS A 103 -14.63 12.79 0.59
CA CYS A 103 -14.28 13.58 -0.59
C CYS A 103 -14.26 12.69 -1.84
N PRO A 104 -15.43 12.31 -2.40
CA PRO A 104 -15.47 11.34 -3.49
C PRO A 104 -14.77 11.81 -4.77
N GLU A 105 -14.74 13.12 -5.03
CA GLU A 105 -14.13 13.66 -6.24
C GLU A 105 -12.80 14.42 -5.96
N PRO A 106 -11.83 14.26 -6.85
CA PRO A 106 -11.75 13.33 -7.98
C PRO A 106 -11.57 11.88 -7.49
N ALA A 107 -12.41 10.94 -8.00
CA ALA A 107 -12.39 9.54 -7.57
C ALA A 107 -11.03 8.88 -7.91
N ALA A 108 -10.44 8.18 -6.96
CA ALA A 108 -9.17 7.48 -7.12
C ALA A 108 -9.33 5.96 -7.35
N LEU A 109 -10.56 5.47 -7.41
CA LEU A 109 -10.91 4.12 -7.85
C LEU A 109 -11.69 4.18 -9.16
N PRO A 110 -11.32 3.39 -10.17
CA PRO A 110 -12.15 3.19 -11.35
C PRO A 110 -13.53 2.66 -10.98
N GLN A 111 -14.53 2.95 -11.79
CA GLN A 111 -15.91 2.51 -11.54
C GLN A 111 -16.30 1.29 -12.38
N THR A 112 -15.52 0.95 -13.40
CA THR A 112 -15.76 -0.18 -14.29
C THR A 112 -15.18 -1.47 -13.75
N PRO A 113 -15.77 -2.64 -14.05
CA PRO A 113 -15.49 -3.93 -13.38
C PRO A 113 -14.02 -4.35 -13.43
N ARG A 114 -13.45 -4.49 -14.63
CA ARG A 114 -12.05 -4.94 -14.79
C ARG A 114 -11.05 -3.95 -14.22
N GLN A 115 -11.22 -2.66 -14.53
CA GLN A 115 -10.32 -1.63 -14.03
C GLN A 115 -10.31 -1.57 -12.50
N ARG A 116 -11.48 -1.69 -11.85
CA ARG A 116 -11.58 -1.64 -10.40
C ARG A 116 -10.97 -2.88 -9.74
N LEU A 117 -11.22 -4.07 -10.28
CA LEU A 117 -10.59 -5.30 -9.79
C LEU A 117 -9.07 -5.22 -9.90
N ILE A 118 -8.55 -4.77 -11.06
CA ILE A 118 -7.11 -4.59 -11.28
C ILE A 118 -6.53 -3.56 -10.31
N ALA A 119 -7.22 -2.44 -10.06
CA ALA A 119 -6.74 -1.44 -9.11
C ALA A 119 -6.61 -2.01 -7.68
N HIS A 120 -7.55 -2.85 -7.24
CA HIS A 120 -7.47 -3.53 -5.94
C HIS A 120 -6.32 -4.56 -5.90
N LEU A 121 -6.15 -5.35 -6.95
CA LEU A 121 -5.06 -6.34 -7.00
C LEU A 121 -3.69 -5.68 -7.11
N LEU A 122 -3.56 -4.60 -7.87
CA LEU A 122 -2.33 -3.81 -7.92
C LEU A 122 -2.03 -3.14 -6.58
N GLU A 123 -3.06 -2.71 -5.83
CA GLU A 123 -2.89 -2.23 -4.46
C GLU A 123 -2.34 -3.33 -3.55
N LEU A 124 -2.86 -4.56 -3.64
CA LEU A 124 -2.35 -5.72 -2.90
C LEU A 124 -0.90 -6.03 -3.27
N PHE A 125 -0.60 -6.19 -4.56
CA PHE A 125 0.75 -6.51 -5.05
C PHE A 125 1.76 -5.44 -4.64
N ALA A 126 1.41 -4.17 -4.77
CA ALA A 126 2.31 -3.09 -4.40
C ALA A 126 2.46 -2.94 -2.88
N SER A 127 1.38 -3.01 -2.10
CA SER A 127 1.44 -2.79 -0.65
C SER A 127 2.10 -3.93 0.11
N GLU A 128 1.77 -5.19 -0.24
CA GLU A 128 2.22 -6.38 0.52
C GLU A 128 3.22 -7.24 -0.26
N GLY A 129 3.29 -7.10 -1.58
CA GLY A 129 4.25 -7.82 -2.39
C GLY A 129 5.61 -7.14 -2.48
N LEU A 130 5.62 -5.87 -2.89
CA LEU A 130 6.85 -5.13 -3.07
C LEU A 130 7.52 -4.72 -1.75
N VAL A 131 6.82 -4.74 -0.63
CA VAL A 131 7.40 -4.41 0.69
C VAL A 131 8.56 -5.32 1.05
N HIS A 132 8.50 -6.61 0.69
CA HIS A 132 9.58 -7.57 0.96
C HIS A 132 10.86 -7.22 0.19
N LEU A 133 10.71 -6.85 -1.09
CA LEU A 133 11.82 -6.43 -1.94
C LEU A 133 12.42 -5.10 -1.42
N ALA A 134 11.56 -4.11 -1.18
CA ALA A 134 11.96 -2.79 -0.70
C ALA A 134 12.63 -2.85 0.68
N TRP A 135 12.14 -3.71 1.58
CA TRP A 135 12.72 -3.91 2.90
C TRP A 135 14.12 -4.51 2.84
N ARG A 136 14.33 -5.51 1.99
CA ARG A 136 15.64 -6.13 1.80
C ARG A 136 16.64 -5.17 1.20
N TYR A 137 16.27 -4.42 0.16
CA TYR A 137 17.14 -3.37 -0.38
C TYR A 137 17.57 -2.37 0.70
N ARG A 138 16.66 -1.96 1.56
CA ARG A 138 16.96 -1.02 2.64
C ARG A 138 18.01 -1.50 3.62
N TRP A 139 17.90 -2.75 4.06
CA TRP A 139 18.65 -3.23 5.23
C TRP A 139 19.88 -4.08 4.90
N PHE A 140 19.98 -4.64 3.69
CA PHE A 140 21.08 -5.55 3.36
C PHE A 140 22.18 -4.94 2.48
N PHE A 141 22.08 -3.68 2.10
CA PHE A 141 23.13 -2.96 1.41
C PHE A 141 23.78 -1.94 2.36
N GLU A 142 25.06 -2.13 2.64
CA GLU A 142 25.80 -1.30 3.60
C GLU A 142 25.77 0.20 3.22
N GLU A 143 25.85 0.49 1.91
CA GLU A 143 25.81 1.86 1.41
C GLU A 143 24.51 2.61 1.75
N ASN A 144 23.43 1.89 2.02
CA ASN A 144 22.15 2.49 2.42
C ASN A 144 22.12 2.85 3.91
N LEU A 145 22.86 2.11 4.76
CA LEU A 145 22.62 2.09 6.20
C LEU A 145 22.84 3.45 6.86
N HIS A 146 23.84 4.20 6.44
CA HIS A 146 24.07 5.54 7.00
C HIS A 146 22.87 6.46 6.74
N PHE A 147 22.45 6.58 5.48
CA PHE A 147 21.29 7.40 5.10
C PHE A 147 20.01 6.95 5.81
N VAL A 148 19.75 5.64 5.84
CA VAL A 148 18.55 5.07 6.43
C VAL A 148 18.48 5.32 7.93
N LYS A 149 19.60 5.12 8.65
CA LYS A 149 19.68 5.41 10.09
C LYS A 149 19.44 6.88 10.39
N MET A 150 20.09 7.78 9.65
CA MET A 150 19.87 9.23 9.79
C MET A 150 18.39 9.62 9.57
N ASP A 151 17.74 9.05 8.54
CA ASP A 151 16.36 9.34 8.19
C ASP A 151 15.38 8.81 9.25
N PHE A 152 15.60 7.60 9.78
CA PHE A 152 14.83 7.09 10.91
C PHE A 152 15.08 7.90 12.20
N GLY A 153 16.32 8.27 12.46
CA GLY A 153 16.68 9.10 13.62
C GLY A 153 15.89 10.42 13.64
N ARG A 154 15.76 11.08 12.49
CA ARG A 154 14.95 12.31 12.35
C ARG A 154 13.49 12.11 12.75
N SER A 155 12.93 10.93 12.59
CA SER A 155 11.56 10.64 13.00
C SER A 155 11.36 10.72 14.52
N PHE A 156 12.43 10.56 15.31
CA PHE A 156 12.42 10.56 16.77
C PHE A 156 13.10 11.79 17.37
N ARG A 157 14.11 12.33 16.70
CA ARG A 157 14.90 13.50 17.11
C ARG A 157 15.08 14.47 15.94
N PRO A 158 14.01 15.15 15.48
CA PRO A 158 14.07 15.96 14.24
C PRO A 158 15.09 17.11 14.31
N GLN A 159 15.48 17.55 15.49
CA GLN A 159 16.46 18.62 15.73
C GLN A 159 17.71 18.10 16.43
N GLY A 160 17.88 16.77 16.52
CA GLY A 160 19.07 16.15 17.09
C GLY A 160 20.32 16.35 16.23
N ASP A 161 21.48 16.29 16.84
CA ASP A 161 22.73 16.22 16.11
C ASP A 161 22.94 14.86 15.43
N ASP A 162 23.97 14.75 14.59
CA ASP A 162 24.21 13.55 13.80
C ASP A 162 24.43 12.29 14.69
N ALA A 163 25.04 12.44 15.86
CA ALA A 163 25.25 11.34 16.80
C ALA A 163 23.94 10.83 17.39
N GLU A 164 23.04 11.75 17.80
CA GLU A 164 21.70 11.41 18.26
C GLU A 164 20.87 10.74 17.16
N LEU A 165 20.91 11.27 15.92
CA LEU A 165 20.19 10.70 14.79
C LEU A 165 20.67 9.27 14.49
N LEU A 166 21.98 9.04 14.45
CA LEU A 166 22.54 7.72 14.21
C LEU A 166 22.20 6.75 15.35
N HIS A 167 22.24 7.19 16.61
CA HIS A 167 21.86 6.37 17.76
C HIS A 167 20.42 5.89 17.66
N TYR A 168 19.45 6.80 17.49
CA TYR A 168 18.03 6.43 17.36
C TYR A 168 17.77 5.63 16.10
N GLY A 169 18.44 5.94 15.00
CA GLY A 169 18.38 5.18 13.77
C GLY A 169 18.86 3.76 13.92
N GLN A 170 19.95 3.54 14.70
CA GLN A 170 20.45 2.19 15.00
C GLN A 170 19.43 1.38 15.81
N VAL A 171 18.83 1.96 16.85
CA VAL A 171 17.76 1.30 17.64
C VAL A 171 16.62 0.80 16.75
N ILE A 172 16.23 1.62 15.77
CA ILE A 172 15.18 1.22 14.82
C ILE A 172 15.67 0.13 13.87
N ALA A 173 16.91 0.24 13.35
CA ALA A 173 17.50 -0.78 12.50
C ALA A 173 17.52 -2.15 13.20
N ASP A 174 17.99 -2.20 14.44
CA ASP A 174 18.04 -3.43 15.23
C ASP A 174 16.65 -4.04 15.44
N ARG A 175 15.66 -3.20 15.75
CA ARG A 175 14.27 -3.63 15.89
C ARG A 175 13.67 -4.16 14.56
N MET A 176 13.98 -3.52 13.45
CA MET A 176 13.49 -3.97 12.14
C MET A 176 14.13 -5.30 11.75
N LEU A 177 15.43 -5.43 11.90
CA LEU A 177 16.16 -6.66 11.59
C LEU A 177 15.73 -7.84 12.48
N SER A 178 15.53 -7.61 13.79
CA SER A 178 15.08 -8.67 14.71
C SER A 178 13.66 -9.18 14.40
N ARG A 179 12.75 -8.30 13.91
CA ARG A 179 11.38 -8.67 13.58
C ARG A 179 11.24 -9.31 12.21
N GLY A 180 12.14 -9.00 11.30
CA GLY A 180 12.09 -9.49 9.92
C GLY A 180 12.28 -11.00 9.78
N GLY A 181 12.79 -11.69 10.82
CA GLY A 181 13.07 -13.13 10.80
C GLY A 181 13.97 -13.56 9.62
N VAL A 182 14.60 -12.60 8.98
CA VAL A 182 15.32 -12.79 7.73
C VAL A 182 16.78 -12.98 8.06
N ILE A 183 17.27 -14.17 7.81
CA ILE A 183 18.69 -14.44 7.69
C ILE A 183 19.24 -13.55 6.58
N ALA A 184 20.43 -12.99 6.78
CA ALA A 184 21.10 -12.21 5.73
C ALA A 184 21.05 -13.01 4.41
N PRO A 185 20.61 -12.40 3.32
CA PRO A 185 20.44 -13.12 2.07
C PRO A 185 21.82 -13.58 1.59
N ASP A 186 21.86 -14.79 1.05
CA ASP A 186 23.01 -15.24 0.29
C ASP A 186 23.12 -14.48 -1.06
N ALA A 187 24.20 -14.70 -1.77
CA ALA A 187 24.47 -14.02 -3.03
C ALA A 187 23.39 -14.33 -4.09
N ASP A 188 22.86 -15.55 -4.12
CA ASP A 188 21.86 -15.98 -5.08
C ASP A 188 20.53 -15.27 -4.86
N LEU A 189 20.12 -15.14 -3.61
CA LEU A 189 18.90 -14.38 -3.27
C LEU A 189 19.03 -12.89 -3.60
N LEU A 190 20.19 -12.29 -3.35
CA LEU A 190 20.45 -10.89 -3.72
C LEU A 190 20.38 -10.71 -5.25
N ALA A 191 20.98 -11.61 -6.03
CA ALA A 191 20.93 -11.56 -7.48
C ALA A 191 19.50 -11.75 -8.02
N ALA A 192 18.74 -12.69 -7.46
CA ALA A 192 17.33 -12.91 -7.83
C ALA A 192 16.46 -11.66 -7.53
N MET A 193 16.72 -11.00 -6.41
CA MET A 193 16.01 -9.75 -6.05
C MET A 193 16.35 -8.60 -7.00
N GLU A 194 17.62 -8.43 -7.34
CA GLU A 194 18.05 -7.40 -8.30
C GLU A 194 17.41 -7.64 -9.67
N GLN A 195 17.38 -8.88 -10.12
CA GLN A 195 16.72 -9.26 -11.37
C GLN A 195 15.23 -8.91 -11.36
N SER A 196 14.50 -9.29 -10.29
CA SER A 196 13.08 -8.93 -10.13
C SER A 196 12.88 -7.42 -10.14
N TYR A 197 13.72 -6.65 -9.43
CA TYR A 197 13.60 -5.20 -9.40
C TYR A 197 13.86 -4.55 -10.76
N VAL A 198 14.94 -4.93 -11.42
CA VAL A 198 15.29 -4.41 -12.76
C VAL A 198 14.20 -4.76 -13.77
N HIS A 199 13.62 -5.97 -13.70
CA HIS A 199 12.51 -6.36 -14.58
C HIS A 199 11.26 -5.49 -14.32
N LEU A 200 10.86 -5.32 -13.06
CA LEU A 200 9.75 -4.43 -12.69
C LEU A 200 9.99 -3.00 -13.21
N LEU A 201 11.18 -2.46 -13.02
CA LEU A 201 11.53 -1.13 -13.50
C LEU A 201 11.39 -1.01 -15.01
N LYS A 202 11.84 -2.01 -15.78
CA LYS A 202 11.77 -2.00 -17.26
C LYS A 202 10.33 -2.01 -17.77
N VAL A 203 9.46 -2.85 -17.21
CA VAL A 203 8.05 -2.90 -17.64
C VAL A 203 7.29 -1.64 -17.26
N LEU A 204 7.56 -1.07 -16.08
CA LEU A 204 6.99 0.20 -15.66
C LEU A 204 7.53 1.38 -16.50
N ASP A 205 8.82 1.40 -16.84
CA ASP A 205 9.39 2.46 -17.67
C ASP A 205 8.80 2.46 -19.08
N ALA A 206 8.55 1.26 -19.64
CA ALA A 206 7.84 1.12 -20.91
C ALA A 206 6.40 1.60 -20.80
N HIS A 207 5.72 1.33 -19.70
CA HIS A 207 4.36 1.81 -19.43
C HIS A 207 4.31 3.34 -19.33
N PHE A 208 5.19 3.95 -18.52
CA PHE A 208 5.24 5.40 -18.32
C PHE A 208 5.79 6.19 -19.53
N ARG A 209 6.16 5.52 -20.61
CA ARG A 209 6.41 6.17 -21.90
C ARG A 209 5.12 6.66 -22.57
N VAL A 210 3.99 6.02 -22.29
CA VAL A 210 2.71 6.28 -22.98
C VAL A 210 1.56 6.63 -22.03
N CYS A 211 1.69 6.33 -20.74
CA CYS A 211 0.68 6.63 -19.72
C CYS A 211 1.29 7.47 -18.60
N PRO A 212 0.62 8.56 -18.16
CA PRO A 212 1.08 9.36 -17.00
C PRO A 212 0.91 8.64 -15.67
N TYR A 213 0.01 7.67 -15.58
CA TYR A 213 -0.34 6.91 -14.38
C TYR A 213 -0.57 5.44 -14.70
N ILE A 214 -0.54 4.58 -13.68
CA ILE A 214 -0.65 3.12 -13.84
C ILE A 214 -1.96 2.71 -14.55
N MET A 215 -3.09 3.35 -14.22
CA MET A 215 -4.37 3.01 -14.81
C MET A 215 -4.77 3.93 -15.98
N GLY A 216 -3.83 4.70 -16.53
CA GLY A 216 -4.09 5.58 -17.68
C GLY A 216 -3.89 7.06 -17.39
N GLY A 217 -4.90 7.91 -17.63
CA GLY A 217 -4.77 9.37 -17.61
C GLY A 217 -4.89 10.03 -16.24
N ARG A 218 -5.27 9.30 -15.18
CA ARG A 218 -5.41 9.83 -13.81
C ARG A 218 -4.90 8.86 -12.76
N PRO A 219 -4.43 9.37 -11.59
CA PRO A 219 -3.92 8.53 -10.53
C PRO A 219 -5.02 7.69 -9.88
N SER A 220 -4.66 6.48 -9.48
CA SER A 220 -5.54 5.48 -8.87
C SER A 220 -4.95 4.93 -7.57
N ALA A 221 -5.71 4.11 -6.84
CA ALA A 221 -5.25 3.36 -5.68
C ALA A 221 -3.94 2.59 -5.97
N ALA A 222 -3.78 2.08 -7.20
CA ALA A 222 -2.57 1.41 -7.65
C ALA A 222 -1.35 2.34 -7.59
N ASP A 223 -1.45 3.55 -8.19
CA ASP A 223 -0.36 4.52 -8.19
C ASP A 223 0.11 4.84 -6.77
N PHE A 224 -0.82 5.09 -5.86
CA PHE A 224 -0.48 5.41 -4.47
C PHE A 224 0.18 4.23 -3.74
N ALA A 225 -0.25 3.00 -4.01
CA ALA A 225 0.35 1.81 -3.42
C ALA A 225 1.80 1.62 -3.88
N PHE A 226 2.08 1.81 -5.17
CA PHE A 226 3.44 1.74 -5.71
C PHE A 226 4.37 2.80 -5.12
N MET A 227 3.85 3.96 -4.69
CA MET A 227 4.65 4.98 -4.00
C MET A 227 5.24 4.49 -2.67
N GLY A 228 4.64 3.50 -2.04
CA GLY A 228 5.23 2.85 -0.86
C GLY A 228 6.63 2.30 -1.17
N ALA A 229 6.74 1.46 -2.19
CA ALA A 229 8.01 0.87 -2.62
C ALA A 229 8.89 1.88 -3.35
N LEU A 230 8.36 2.45 -4.45
CA LEU A 230 9.15 3.19 -5.44
C LEU A 230 9.58 4.57 -4.95
N HIS A 231 8.91 5.15 -3.92
CA HIS A 231 9.39 6.39 -3.31
C HIS A 231 10.06 6.16 -1.96
N ALA A 232 9.33 5.65 -0.94
CA ALA A 232 9.84 5.66 0.44
C ALA A 232 11.15 4.90 0.66
N HIS A 233 11.35 3.83 -0.10
CA HIS A 233 12.54 3.00 -0.06
C HIS A 233 13.37 3.15 -1.35
N MET A 234 12.89 2.59 -2.45
CA MET A 234 13.67 2.45 -3.67
C MET A 234 13.99 3.77 -4.38
N GLY A 235 13.18 4.80 -4.18
CA GLY A 235 13.42 6.15 -4.71
C GLY A 235 14.21 7.08 -3.77
N ARG A 236 14.69 6.57 -2.61
CA ARG A 236 15.42 7.37 -1.63
C ARG A 236 16.69 6.69 -1.12
N ASP A 237 16.65 5.38 -0.88
CA ASP A 237 17.81 4.64 -0.41
C ASP A 237 18.88 4.55 -1.53
N PRO A 238 20.16 4.84 -1.27
CA PRO A 238 21.17 5.11 -2.31
C PRO A 238 21.32 4.02 -3.38
N VAL A 239 21.34 2.74 -3.00
CA VAL A 239 21.56 1.64 -3.95
C VAL A 239 20.38 1.47 -4.89
N PRO A 240 19.14 1.23 -4.43
CA PRO A 240 18.02 1.02 -5.34
C PRO A 240 17.65 2.29 -6.13
N LEU A 241 17.91 3.48 -5.59
CA LEU A 241 17.73 4.74 -6.32
C LEU A 241 18.63 4.81 -7.56
N ARG A 242 19.92 4.46 -7.43
CA ARG A 242 20.85 4.40 -8.58
C ARG A 242 20.37 3.38 -9.62
N VAL A 243 19.89 2.21 -9.17
CA VAL A 243 19.33 1.19 -10.07
C VAL A 243 18.13 1.75 -10.83
N MET A 244 17.22 2.44 -10.15
CA MET A 244 16.04 3.07 -10.79
C MET A 244 16.47 4.13 -11.82
N GLN A 245 17.34 5.06 -11.45
CA GLN A 245 17.78 6.15 -12.35
C GLN A 245 18.50 5.63 -13.59
N ASN A 246 19.31 4.57 -13.45
CA ASN A 246 20.08 4.01 -14.57
C ASN A 246 19.23 3.13 -15.51
N ASN A 247 18.19 2.48 -15.01
CA ASN A 247 17.40 1.50 -15.78
C ASN A 247 16.01 1.98 -16.18
N ALA A 248 15.44 2.96 -15.47
CA ALA A 248 14.05 3.38 -15.60
C ALA A 248 13.86 4.88 -15.29
N PRO A 249 14.41 5.78 -16.09
CA PRO A 249 14.33 7.22 -15.83
C PRO A 249 12.90 7.75 -15.83
N ARG A 250 11.95 7.11 -16.55
CA ARG A 250 10.54 7.50 -16.55
C ARG A 250 9.84 7.08 -15.26
N VAL A 251 10.21 5.94 -14.67
CA VAL A 251 9.75 5.55 -13.33
C VAL A 251 10.22 6.57 -12.31
N PHE A 252 11.49 6.98 -12.36
CA PHE A 252 12.01 8.01 -11.46
C PHE A 252 11.25 9.32 -11.63
N ARG A 253 11.02 9.76 -12.87
CA ARG A 253 10.24 10.97 -13.18
C ARG A 253 8.79 10.89 -12.70
N TRP A 254 8.16 9.72 -12.84
CA TRP A 254 6.83 9.46 -12.29
C TRP A 254 6.81 9.56 -10.76
N VAL A 255 7.82 9.02 -10.07
CA VAL A 255 7.97 9.14 -8.59
C VAL A 255 8.07 10.60 -8.17
N GLU A 256 8.84 11.43 -8.88
CA GLU A 256 8.90 12.87 -8.61
C GLU A 256 7.52 13.52 -8.78
N HIS A 257 6.85 13.25 -9.90
CA HIS A 257 5.52 13.79 -10.17
C HIS A 257 4.48 13.33 -9.13
N MET A 258 4.49 12.07 -8.71
CA MET A 258 3.58 11.55 -7.69
C MET A 258 3.76 12.21 -6.30
N ASN A 259 4.87 12.89 -6.06
CA ASN A 259 5.12 13.67 -4.85
C ASN A 259 4.63 15.12 -4.93
N THR A 260 4.11 15.58 -6.06
CA THR A 260 3.51 16.91 -6.23
C THR A 260 1.97 16.83 -6.18
N PRO A 261 1.27 17.94 -5.91
CA PRO A 261 -0.19 17.98 -5.98
C PRO A 261 -0.73 18.02 -7.42
N ASP A 262 0.13 18.37 -8.41
CA ASP A 262 -0.29 18.53 -9.79
C ASP A 262 -0.75 17.22 -10.40
N LEU A 263 -1.94 17.21 -11.03
CA LEU A 263 -2.45 16.04 -11.73
C LEU A 263 -1.89 15.89 -13.14
N ARG A 264 -1.47 16.98 -13.77
CA ARG A 264 -0.87 16.96 -15.10
C ARG A 264 0.64 16.98 -15.00
N SER A 265 1.31 16.04 -15.65
CA SER A 265 2.74 16.12 -15.84
C SER A 265 3.04 16.88 -17.15
N PRO A 266 4.15 17.61 -17.23
CA PRO A 266 4.52 18.33 -18.47
C PRO A 266 4.63 17.42 -19.69
N GLU A 267 5.07 16.19 -19.50
CA GLU A 267 5.22 15.17 -20.56
C GLU A 267 3.87 14.71 -21.14
N PHE A 268 2.78 14.89 -20.38
CA PHE A 268 1.42 14.46 -20.70
C PHE A 268 0.40 15.60 -20.54
N SER A 269 0.80 16.83 -20.88
CA SER A 269 -0.02 18.04 -20.67
C SER A 269 -1.42 17.95 -21.30
N ASP A 270 -1.54 17.29 -22.44
CA ASP A 270 -2.75 17.18 -23.23
C ASP A 270 -3.53 15.88 -22.98
N THR A 271 -2.99 14.98 -22.17
CA THR A 271 -3.68 13.72 -21.84
C THR A 271 -4.90 14.00 -20.94
N PRO A 272 -6.09 13.51 -21.30
CA PRO A 272 -7.29 13.66 -20.47
C PRO A 272 -7.11 13.02 -19.10
N LEU A 273 -7.54 13.72 -18.03
CA LEU A 273 -7.48 13.22 -16.65
C LEU A 273 -8.64 12.24 -16.35
N VAL A 274 -8.70 11.15 -17.11
CA VAL A 274 -9.74 10.11 -17.03
C VAL A 274 -9.12 8.72 -17.05
N PHE A 275 -9.84 7.75 -16.51
CA PHE A 275 -9.52 6.34 -16.77
C PHE A 275 -9.95 6.00 -18.23
N PRO A 276 -9.34 4.98 -18.85
CA PRO A 276 -9.75 4.55 -20.19
C PRO A 276 -11.25 4.23 -20.27
N ASN A 277 -11.87 4.54 -21.42
CA ASN A 277 -13.26 4.20 -21.67
C ASN A 277 -13.46 2.68 -21.84
N ASP A 278 -14.70 2.23 -21.82
CA ASP A 278 -15.14 0.87 -22.17
C ASP A 278 -14.43 -0.22 -21.34
N ASP A 279 -14.13 0.10 -20.07
CA ASP A 279 -13.42 -0.79 -19.16
C ASP A 279 -12.07 -1.31 -19.72
N ALA A 280 -11.48 -0.53 -20.63
CA ALA A 280 -10.22 -0.90 -21.28
C ALA A 280 -9.05 -0.81 -20.29
N ILE A 281 -8.12 -1.76 -20.44
CA ILE A 281 -6.86 -1.77 -19.70
C ILE A 281 -5.75 -1.30 -20.65
N PRO A 282 -4.91 -0.33 -20.25
CA PRO A 282 -3.78 0.07 -21.08
C PRO A 282 -2.94 -1.14 -21.50
N GLU A 283 -2.71 -1.33 -22.77
CA GLU A 283 -1.95 -2.50 -23.28
C GLU A 283 -0.57 -2.61 -22.62
N THR A 284 0.07 -1.48 -22.35
CA THR A 284 1.37 -1.43 -21.66
C THR A 284 1.32 -1.77 -20.19
N LEU A 285 0.13 -1.84 -19.57
CA LEU A 285 -0.06 -2.33 -18.21
C LEU A 285 -0.08 -3.87 -18.15
N LEU A 286 -0.44 -4.55 -19.24
CA LEU A 286 -0.54 -6.02 -19.27
C LEU A 286 0.79 -6.72 -18.90
N PRO A 287 1.98 -6.30 -19.41
CA PRO A 287 3.26 -6.86 -18.96
C PRO A 287 3.55 -6.60 -17.45
N VAL A 288 3.09 -5.49 -16.89
CA VAL A 288 3.24 -5.22 -15.46
C VAL A 288 2.39 -6.20 -14.63
N LEU A 289 1.14 -6.43 -15.04
CA LEU A 289 0.25 -7.42 -14.41
C LEU A 289 0.83 -8.82 -14.50
N ALA A 290 1.26 -9.24 -15.69
CA ALA A 290 1.88 -10.55 -15.93
C ALA A 290 3.08 -10.77 -14.99
N LEU A 291 3.97 -9.79 -14.88
CA LEU A 291 5.13 -9.86 -14.00
C LEU A 291 4.73 -9.98 -12.52
N LEU A 292 3.80 -9.14 -12.06
CA LEU A 292 3.39 -9.15 -10.66
C LEU A 292 2.65 -10.43 -10.27
N ILE A 293 1.84 -10.99 -11.18
CA ILE A 293 1.18 -12.28 -10.98
C ILE A 293 2.22 -13.41 -10.92
N SER A 294 3.18 -13.43 -11.86
CA SER A 294 4.28 -14.40 -11.85
C SER A 294 5.12 -14.32 -10.57
N ASP A 295 5.48 -13.11 -10.14
CA ASP A 295 6.37 -12.92 -8.98
C ASP A 295 5.68 -13.15 -7.64
N GLN A 296 4.36 -12.96 -7.55
CA GLN A 296 3.68 -12.86 -6.25
C GLN A 296 2.42 -13.71 -6.14
N GLY A 297 1.86 -14.18 -7.27
CA GLY A 297 0.60 -14.93 -7.28
C GLY A 297 0.66 -16.19 -6.42
N GLU A 298 1.70 -17.02 -6.63
CA GLU A 298 1.92 -18.23 -5.82
C GLU A 298 2.01 -17.91 -4.32
N ARG A 299 2.76 -16.88 -3.95
CA ARG A 299 2.88 -16.49 -2.54
C ARG A 299 1.53 -16.13 -1.92
N ILE A 300 0.72 -15.34 -2.62
CA ILE A 300 -0.60 -14.91 -2.13
C ILE A 300 -1.54 -16.10 -1.98
N ILE A 301 -1.51 -17.04 -2.93
CA ILE A 301 -2.30 -18.27 -2.87
C ILE A 301 -1.88 -19.10 -1.65
N LEU A 302 -0.58 -19.32 -1.46
CA LEU A 302 -0.06 -20.07 -0.33
C LEU A 302 -0.35 -19.39 1.01
N GLU A 303 -0.26 -18.06 1.08
CA GLU A 303 -0.65 -17.31 2.28
C GLU A 303 -2.16 -17.46 2.59
N ALA A 304 -3.02 -17.47 1.57
CA ALA A 304 -4.45 -17.71 1.76
C ALA A 304 -4.73 -19.13 2.26
N LEU A 305 -4.09 -20.14 1.71
CA LEU A 305 -4.21 -21.53 2.17
C LEU A 305 -3.69 -21.69 3.61
N ALA A 306 -2.56 -21.08 3.94
CA ALA A 306 -2.01 -21.10 5.29
C ALA A 306 -2.92 -20.38 6.30
N TYR A 307 -3.59 -19.31 5.88
CA TYR A 307 -4.59 -18.62 6.68
C TYR A 307 -5.82 -19.51 6.94
N GLU A 308 -6.35 -20.19 5.92
CA GLU A 308 -7.47 -21.12 6.06
C GLU A 308 -7.15 -22.25 7.05
N GLN A 309 -5.97 -22.87 6.90
CA GLN A 309 -5.51 -23.88 7.85
C GLN A 309 -5.42 -23.33 9.28
N TRP A 310 -4.85 -22.14 9.46
CA TRP A 310 -4.72 -21.50 10.76
C TRP A 310 -6.10 -21.18 11.38
N VAL A 311 -7.06 -20.71 10.56
CA VAL A 311 -8.44 -20.44 11.01
C VAL A 311 -9.13 -21.71 11.49
N GLU A 312 -8.96 -22.83 10.75
CA GLU A 312 -9.52 -24.13 11.13
C GLU A 312 -8.90 -24.67 12.42
N GLU A 313 -7.57 -24.62 12.55
CA GLU A 313 -6.85 -25.15 13.72
C GLU A 313 -7.09 -24.35 15.00
N ILE A 314 -7.07 -23.01 14.90
CA ILE A 314 -7.16 -22.12 16.07
C ILE A 314 -8.62 -21.78 16.39
N ASN A 315 -9.50 -21.76 15.37
CA ASN A 315 -10.89 -21.31 15.49
C ASN A 315 -11.05 -20.03 16.33
N PRO A 316 -10.47 -18.90 15.90
CA PRO A 316 -10.42 -17.69 16.71
C PRO A 316 -11.82 -17.16 17.05
N ASP A 317 -11.97 -16.63 18.27
CA ASP A 317 -13.21 -15.99 18.72
C ASP A 317 -13.44 -14.69 17.92
N PRO A 318 -14.62 -14.48 17.32
CA PRO A 318 -14.95 -13.26 16.59
C PRO A 318 -14.88 -11.98 17.44
N ASP A 319 -15.16 -12.09 18.73
CA ASP A 319 -15.21 -10.95 19.63
C ASP A 319 -13.82 -10.57 20.18
N GLU A 320 -12.86 -11.49 20.10
CA GLU A 320 -11.50 -11.25 20.54
C GLU A 320 -10.63 -10.70 19.40
N PRO A 321 -9.76 -9.72 19.68
CA PRO A 321 -8.81 -9.24 18.68
C PRO A 321 -7.71 -10.27 18.42
N LEU A 322 -7.32 -10.39 17.15
CA LEU A 322 -6.19 -11.23 16.74
C LEU A 322 -4.86 -10.56 17.14
N GLY A 323 -4.07 -11.24 17.96
CA GLY A 323 -2.82 -10.72 18.49
C GLY A 323 -3.00 -9.66 19.59
N ASP A 324 -1.90 -9.07 20.03
CA ASP A 324 -1.89 -8.02 21.05
C ASP A 324 -1.95 -6.60 20.44
N GLN A 325 -1.79 -5.58 21.29
CA GLN A 325 -1.79 -4.18 20.83
C GLN A 325 -0.59 -3.82 19.94
N GLN A 326 0.49 -4.55 20.01
CA GLN A 326 1.74 -4.24 19.33
C GLN A 326 1.98 -5.12 18.12
N ASP A 327 1.63 -6.40 18.21
CA ASP A 327 1.97 -7.38 17.20
C ASP A 327 0.74 -8.19 16.75
N GLN A 328 0.66 -8.48 15.46
CA GLN A 328 -0.32 -9.40 14.90
C GLN A 328 0.08 -10.84 15.27
N PRO A 329 -0.86 -11.82 15.24
CA PRO A 329 -0.51 -13.22 15.41
C PRO A 329 0.48 -13.63 14.31
N ILE A 330 1.38 -14.53 14.67
CA ILE A 330 2.28 -15.15 13.70
C ILE A 330 1.49 -16.25 12.99
N LEU A 331 1.16 -16.00 11.75
CA LEU A 331 0.56 -17.01 10.87
C LEU A 331 1.61 -18.03 10.40
N PRO A 332 1.19 -19.20 9.89
CA PRO A 332 2.12 -20.20 9.38
C PRO A 332 3.03 -19.66 8.30
N LYS A 333 4.23 -20.25 8.20
CA LYS A 333 5.19 -19.92 7.17
C LYS A 333 4.87 -20.66 5.89
N VAL A 334 5.03 -19.96 4.77
CA VAL A 334 4.95 -20.52 3.43
C VAL A 334 6.32 -20.49 2.77
N LYS A 335 6.58 -21.42 1.86
CA LYS A 335 7.80 -21.46 1.04
C LYS A 335 7.41 -21.14 -0.40
N VAL A 336 8.11 -20.19 -0.99
CA VAL A 336 7.89 -19.75 -2.36
C VAL A 336 9.20 -19.80 -3.13
N ASP A 337 9.13 -20.06 -4.42
CA ASP A 337 10.29 -19.92 -5.31
C ASP A 337 10.42 -18.46 -5.77
N ARG A 338 11.64 -17.97 -5.79
CA ARG A 338 12.00 -16.65 -6.32
C ARG A 338 13.16 -16.82 -7.29
N ASN A 339 12.85 -16.96 -8.57
CA ASN A 339 13.85 -17.16 -9.62
C ASN A 339 14.81 -18.32 -9.29
N GLY A 340 14.28 -19.47 -8.86
CA GLY A 340 15.05 -20.66 -8.49
C GLY A 340 15.59 -20.65 -7.06
N VAL A 341 15.31 -19.62 -6.27
CA VAL A 341 15.71 -19.53 -4.85
C VAL A 341 14.50 -19.71 -3.94
N SER A 342 14.52 -20.75 -3.11
CA SER A 342 13.43 -21.00 -2.14
C SER A 342 13.49 -20.01 -0.97
N VAL A 343 12.40 -19.26 -0.78
CA VAL A 343 12.27 -18.25 0.28
C VAL A 343 11.14 -18.62 1.23
N SER A 344 11.40 -18.62 2.53
CA SER A 344 10.37 -18.80 3.56
C SER A 344 9.89 -17.43 4.06
N THR A 345 8.57 -17.22 4.08
CA THR A 345 7.93 -16.02 4.63
C THR A 345 6.73 -16.40 5.47
N SER A 346 6.36 -15.60 6.47
CA SER A 346 5.12 -15.82 7.22
C SER A 346 3.95 -15.22 6.46
N ALA A 347 2.81 -15.91 6.43
CA ALA A 347 1.56 -15.34 5.95
C ALA A 347 1.19 -14.10 6.79
N SER A 348 0.49 -13.15 6.20
CA SER A 348 0.16 -11.87 6.81
C SER A 348 -1.34 -11.59 6.79
N LEU A 349 -1.90 -11.22 7.94
CA LEU A 349 -3.30 -10.76 8.02
C LEU A 349 -3.55 -9.54 7.12
N GLN A 350 -2.54 -8.72 6.88
CA GLN A 350 -2.67 -7.57 5.98
C GLN A 350 -2.80 -8.02 4.52
N THR A 351 -2.01 -9.02 4.10
CA THR A 351 -2.16 -9.64 2.76
C THR A 351 -3.57 -10.21 2.60
N ILE A 352 -4.05 -10.97 3.59
CA ILE A 352 -5.39 -11.58 3.56
C ILE A 352 -6.47 -10.50 3.51
N TRP A 353 -6.35 -9.43 4.29
CA TRP A 353 -7.31 -8.34 4.31
C TRP A 353 -7.39 -7.58 2.98
N LEU A 354 -6.25 -7.34 2.31
CA LEU A 354 -6.25 -6.74 0.98
C LEU A 354 -6.76 -7.70 -0.09
N LEU A 355 -6.40 -8.98 -0.01
CA LEU A 355 -6.90 -10.01 -0.92
C LEU A 355 -8.43 -10.11 -0.85
N GLN A 356 -9.00 -10.19 0.35
CA GLN A 356 -10.46 -10.29 0.51
C GLN A 356 -11.22 -9.08 -0.04
N ARG A 357 -10.59 -7.87 -0.10
CA ARG A 357 -11.19 -6.70 -0.75
C ARG A 357 -11.35 -6.94 -2.25
N SER A 358 -10.34 -7.50 -2.89
CA SER A 358 -10.37 -7.88 -4.30
C SER A 358 -11.41 -8.97 -4.58
N LEU A 359 -11.39 -10.04 -3.78
CA LEU A 359 -12.33 -11.16 -3.89
C LEU A 359 -13.77 -10.75 -3.57
N GLY A 360 -13.96 -9.90 -2.56
CA GLY A 360 -15.27 -9.36 -2.20
C GLY A 360 -15.85 -8.52 -3.32
N TYR A 361 -15.05 -7.65 -3.96
CA TYR A 361 -15.49 -6.91 -5.12
C TYR A 361 -15.81 -7.83 -6.30
N TYR A 362 -14.92 -8.77 -6.64
CA TYR A 362 -15.14 -9.75 -7.71
C TYR A 362 -16.43 -10.55 -7.49
N ALA A 363 -16.75 -10.94 -6.26
CA ALA A 363 -17.99 -11.66 -5.94
C ALA A 363 -19.27 -10.84 -6.19
N THR A 364 -19.20 -9.51 -6.27
CA THR A 364 -20.34 -8.63 -6.59
C THR A 364 -20.61 -8.47 -8.08
N LEU A 365 -19.69 -8.92 -8.94
CA LEU A 365 -19.80 -8.77 -10.39
C LEU A 365 -20.86 -9.70 -10.97
N GLY A 366 -21.51 -9.28 -12.06
CA GLY A 366 -22.35 -10.13 -12.89
C GLY A 366 -21.52 -11.14 -13.70
N ASP A 367 -22.20 -12.15 -14.25
CA ASP A 367 -21.51 -13.28 -14.91
C ASP A 367 -20.62 -12.83 -16.08
N ALA A 368 -21.11 -11.92 -16.93
CA ALA A 368 -20.32 -11.40 -18.06
C ALA A 368 -19.07 -10.62 -17.63
N ASP A 369 -19.17 -9.85 -16.53
CA ASP A 369 -18.05 -9.09 -16.00
C ASP A 369 -17.02 -10.02 -15.31
N ARG A 370 -17.49 -11.11 -14.68
CA ARG A 370 -16.61 -12.15 -14.11
C ARG A 370 -15.85 -12.86 -15.20
N GLU A 371 -16.55 -13.34 -16.24
CA GLU A 371 -15.92 -13.99 -17.39
C GLU A 371 -14.84 -13.11 -18.02
N ALA A 372 -15.14 -11.82 -18.24
CA ALA A 372 -14.18 -10.87 -18.78
C ALA A 372 -12.96 -10.65 -17.86
N CYS A 373 -13.13 -10.73 -16.54
CA CYS A 373 -12.00 -10.70 -15.59
C CYS A 373 -11.21 -12.01 -15.60
N GLU A 374 -11.89 -13.17 -15.63
CA GLU A 374 -11.25 -14.49 -15.68
C GLU A 374 -10.43 -14.67 -16.95
N ASP A 375 -10.98 -14.30 -18.12
CA ASP A 375 -10.29 -14.33 -19.40
C ASP A 375 -9.01 -13.48 -19.41
N LEU A 376 -9.07 -12.29 -18.78
CA LEU A 376 -7.90 -11.44 -18.66
C LEU A 376 -6.82 -12.09 -17.78
N PHE A 377 -7.20 -12.62 -16.60
CA PHE A 377 -6.25 -13.20 -15.65
C PHE A 377 -5.71 -14.54 -16.12
N ALA A 378 -6.48 -15.32 -16.89
CA ALA A 378 -6.03 -16.58 -17.50
C ALA A 378 -4.85 -16.36 -18.46
N GLN A 379 -4.79 -15.22 -19.14
CA GLN A 379 -3.66 -14.87 -20.03
C GLN A 379 -2.31 -14.80 -19.30
N PHE A 380 -2.33 -14.58 -17.98
CA PHE A 380 -1.13 -14.42 -17.15
C PHE A 380 -0.95 -15.55 -16.13
N GLY A 381 -1.75 -16.61 -16.19
CA GLY A 381 -1.74 -17.68 -15.19
C GLY A 381 -2.28 -17.27 -13.83
N GLY A 382 -3.05 -16.17 -13.75
CA GLY A 382 -3.56 -15.59 -12.52
C GLY A 382 -5.01 -15.96 -12.17
N ALA A 383 -5.67 -16.80 -12.96
CA ALA A 383 -7.07 -17.16 -12.76
C ALA A 383 -7.35 -17.75 -11.37
N GLU A 384 -6.41 -18.53 -10.82
CA GLU A 384 -6.51 -19.14 -9.50
C GLU A 384 -6.68 -18.11 -8.39
N LEU A 385 -6.08 -16.92 -8.51
CA LEU A 385 -6.24 -15.84 -7.55
C LEU A 385 -7.70 -15.43 -7.37
N LEU A 386 -8.50 -15.46 -8.44
CA LEU A 386 -9.90 -15.07 -8.42
C LEU A 386 -10.82 -16.18 -7.87
N THR A 387 -10.35 -17.43 -7.86
CA THR A 387 -11.12 -18.57 -7.36
C THR A 387 -10.93 -18.84 -5.87
N LEU A 388 -9.97 -18.18 -5.23
CA LEU A 388 -9.74 -18.31 -3.81
C LEU A 388 -11.00 -18.01 -3.00
N ARG A 389 -11.19 -18.75 -1.92
CA ARG A 389 -12.30 -18.57 -0.98
C ARG A 389 -11.72 -18.52 0.43
N LEU A 390 -12.16 -17.56 1.20
CA LEU A 390 -11.83 -17.42 2.60
C LEU A 390 -13.06 -17.82 3.42
N SER A 391 -12.92 -18.85 4.23
CA SER A 391 -14.00 -19.42 5.07
C SER A 391 -14.50 -18.37 6.06
N ARG A 392 -13.58 -17.59 6.62
CA ARG A 392 -13.89 -16.48 7.51
C ARG A 392 -13.07 -15.26 7.11
N GLN A 393 -13.71 -14.12 7.02
CA GLN A 393 -13.05 -12.86 6.67
C GLN A 393 -12.35 -12.21 7.86
N THR A 394 -11.25 -11.52 7.61
CA THR A 394 -10.67 -10.60 8.59
C THR A 394 -11.44 -9.28 8.58
N VAL A 395 -11.71 -8.72 9.76
CA VAL A 395 -12.34 -7.41 9.93
C VAL A 395 -11.49 -6.54 10.83
N ARG A 396 -11.57 -5.23 10.65
CA ARG A 396 -10.86 -4.28 11.53
C ARG A 396 -11.84 -3.58 12.45
N ARG A 397 -11.63 -3.74 13.77
CA ARG A 397 -12.37 -3.03 14.81
C ARG A 397 -11.37 -2.32 15.71
N ASN A 398 -11.53 -1.02 15.91
CA ASN A 398 -10.60 -0.21 16.71
C ASN A 398 -9.12 -0.38 16.27
N ASN A 399 -8.89 -0.42 14.96
CA ASN A 399 -7.58 -0.61 14.33
C ASN A 399 -6.87 -1.94 14.65
N ARG A 400 -7.58 -2.94 15.15
CA ARG A 400 -7.11 -4.31 15.36
C ARG A 400 -7.83 -5.27 14.43
N PHE A 401 -7.12 -6.31 14.02
CA PHE A 401 -7.75 -7.41 13.29
C PHE A 401 -8.58 -8.28 14.22
N HIS A 402 -9.74 -8.66 13.74
CA HIS A 402 -10.63 -9.69 14.28
C HIS A 402 -10.98 -10.64 13.15
N ILE A 403 -11.53 -11.79 13.49
CA ILE A 403 -12.15 -12.67 12.52
C ILE A 403 -13.66 -12.39 12.47
N ALA A 404 -14.26 -12.47 11.28
CA ALA A 404 -15.71 -12.38 11.18
C ALA A 404 -16.35 -13.65 11.80
N ALA A 405 -17.58 -13.54 12.27
CA ALA A 405 -18.39 -14.72 12.60
C ALA A 405 -18.54 -15.61 11.35
N PRO A 406 -18.71 -16.92 11.53
CA PRO A 406 -18.94 -17.87 10.43
C PRO A 406 -20.10 -17.48 9.52
#